data_c125c382cd1798005a78378df36a0c4f
#
_entry.id   c125c382cd1798005a78378df36a0c4f
#
_cell.length_a   1.000
_cell.length_b   1.000
_cell.length_c   1.000
_cell.angle_alpha   90.00
_cell.angle_beta   90.00
_cell.angle_gamma   90.00
#
_symmetry.space_group_name_H-M   'P 1'
#
loop_
_entity.id
_entity.type
_entity.pdbx_description
1 polymer ?
#
loop_
_entity_poly.entity_id
_entity_poly.type
_entity_poly.pdbx_seq_one_letter_code
_entity_poly.pdbx_strand_id
1 'polypeptide(L)'
;EVEIEKINKIINFGKKINKNEKDFENKKSEKNFFEKTRELLGNDSVLKNSQKNEYVDLYEKYMRKVSKETTIKSAFHLPMKILEKGQYHITTGEIDVESLKVESKKYGTTIGKYLLSVYFKILLDRYSQAKNPIVIGVPVDLRKIFEETTYRNFFINITPSVDASLGAYSLSEIITYLDNYFALKITKKEFYKSIYKAMNPMQNIIIKSVPYLIKRMFFPFIFDYYGERGYTTGFSNLGIFKVNKKYEKYLKGFRFLPPPSKRCKIKMGVISDCNKVYVNFGNLTANYDIERDFFVYLRKRGIKSKIITNYF
;
A
#
# COMPACT_ATOMS: atom_id res chain seq x y z
N GLU A 1 -21.74 -20.44 22.98
CA GLU A 1 -22.45 -19.53 23.91
C GLU A 1 -21.47 -18.62 24.67
N VAL A 2 -20.41 -19.13 25.29
CA VAL A 2 -19.41 -18.36 26.05
C VAL A 2 -18.70 -17.28 25.25
N GLU A 3 -18.41 -17.52 23.97
CA GLU A 3 -17.77 -16.54 23.09
C GLU A 3 -18.72 -15.40 22.65
N ILE A 4 -19.97 -15.72 22.41
CA ILE A 4 -21.01 -14.73 22.05
C ILE A 4 -21.29 -13.80 23.23
N GLU A 5 -21.28 -14.34 24.45
CA GLU A 5 -21.46 -13.53 25.67
C GLU A 5 -20.28 -12.58 25.91
N LYS A 6 -19.04 -13.01 25.63
CA LYS A 6 -17.84 -12.14 25.65
C LYS A 6 -17.93 -11.02 24.62
N ILE A 7 -18.33 -11.32 23.40
CA ILE A 7 -18.50 -10.34 22.32
C ILE A 7 -19.60 -9.33 22.69
N ASN A 8 -20.72 -9.77 23.24
CA ASN A 8 -21.80 -8.88 23.68
C ASN A 8 -21.39 -7.97 24.83
N LYS A 9 -20.56 -8.45 25.77
CA LYS A 9 -19.98 -7.62 26.85
C LYS A 9 -19.07 -6.52 26.29
N ILE A 10 -18.25 -6.83 25.27
CA ILE A 10 -17.37 -5.85 24.60
C ILE A 10 -18.20 -4.80 23.83
N ILE A 11 -19.24 -5.22 23.11
CA ILE A 11 -20.14 -4.32 22.38
C ILE A 11 -20.90 -3.39 23.33
N ASN A 12 -21.41 -3.91 24.43
CA ASN A 12 -22.14 -3.11 25.43
C ASN A 12 -21.22 -2.14 26.19
N PHE A 13 -19.97 -2.52 26.43
CA PHE A 13 -18.97 -1.64 27.02
C PHE A 13 -18.59 -0.51 26.04
N GLY A 14 -18.41 -0.80 24.74
CA GLY A 14 -18.20 0.20 23.71
C GLY A 14 -19.36 1.19 23.54
N LYS A 15 -20.61 0.71 23.67
CA LYS A 15 -21.81 1.57 23.68
C LYS A 15 -21.88 2.50 24.89
N LYS A 16 -21.39 2.07 26.04
CA LYS A 16 -21.37 2.85 27.28
C LYS A 16 -20.31 3.97 27.26
N ILE A 17 -19.18 3.74 26.56
CA ILE A 17 -18.14 4.75 26.32
C ILE A 17 -18.65 5.84 25.36
N ASN A 18 -19.36 5.47 24.29
CA ASN A 18 -19.93 6.43 23.34
C ASN A 18 -21.03 7.35 23.92
N LYS A 19 -21.58 7.02 25.09
CA LYS A 19 -22.57 7.86 25.78
C LYS A 19 -21.96 8.98 26.63
N ASN A 20 -20.65 8.89 26.93
CA ASN A 20 -19.93 9.86 27.76
C ASN A 20 -18.82 10.55 26.95
N GLU A 21 -19.17 11.23 25.85
CA GLU A 21 -18.23 11.92 24.94
C GLU A 21 -17.41 13.05 25.59
N LYS A 22 -17.66 13.41 26.86
CA LYS A 22 -16.89 14.46 27.57
C LYS A 22 -15.62 13.97 28.25
N ASP A 23 -15.39 12.66 28.39
CA ASP A 23 -14.24 12.09 29.11
C ASP A 23 -13.07 11.64 28.20
N PHE A 24 -13.12 11.89 26.89
CA PHE A 24 -12.11 11.43 25.93
C PHE A 24 -10.79 12.24 25.93
N GLU A 25 -10.70 13.29 26.72
CA GLU A 25 -9.43 14.06 26.84
C GLU A 25 -8.43 13.42 27.83
N ASN A 26 -8.78 12.35 28.51
CA ASN A 26 -7.94 11.80 29.57
C ASN A 26 -7.23 10.52 29.11
N LYS A 27 -5.90 10.61 28.84
CA LYS A 27 -4.98 9.49 28.58
C LYS A 27 -5.12 8.30 29.55
N LYS A 28 -5.75 8.53 30.71
CA LYS A 28 -6.03 7.55 31.75
C LYS A 28 -7.19 6.60 31.39
N SER A 29 -8.17 7.05 30.57
CA SER A 29 -9.32 6.21 30.18
C SER A 29 -8.98 5.23 29.06
N GLU A 30 -8.11 5.60 28.13
CA GLU A 30 -7.60 4.65 27.13
C GLU A 30 -6.78 3.54 27.77
N LYS A 31 -5.95 3.87 28.77
CA LYS A 31 -5.16 2.88 29.51
C LYS A 31 -6.04 1.86 30.22
N ASN A 32 -7.12 2.31 30.87
CA ASN A 32 -8.09 1.45 31.55
C ASN A 32 -8.90 0.58 30.57
N PHE A 33 -9.19 1.07 29.36
CA PHE A 33 -9.86 0.27 28.32
C PHE A 33 -8.97 -0.87 27.84
N PHE A 34 -7.70 -0.61 27.54
CA PHE A 34 -6.76 -1.65 27.09
C PHE A 34 -6.42 -2.66 28.19
N GLU A 35 -6.29 -2.23 29.45
CA GLU A 35 -6.08 -3.11 30.58
C GLU A 35 -7.28 -4.05 30.80
N LYS A 36 -8.50 -3.53 30.75
CA LYS A 36 -9.72 -4.31 30.93
C LYS A 36 -10.03 -5.26 29.77
N THR A 37 -9.68 -4.88 28.56
CA THR A 37 -9.76 -5.75 27.37
C THR A 37 -8.74 -6.89 27.46
N ARG A 38 -7.59 -6.63 28.05
CA ARG A 38 -6.51 -7.60 28.28
C ARG A 38 -6.89 -8.64 29.35
N GLU A 39 -7.54 -8.22 30.43
CA GLU A 39 -8.08 -9.14 31.46
C GLU A 39 -9.14 -10.08 30.88
N LEU A 40 -9.94 -9.61 29.91
CA LEU A 40 -11.00 -10.39 29.27
C LEU A 40 -10.49 -11.41 28.25
N LEU A 41 -9.30 -11.18 27.67
CA LEU A 41 -8.72 -12.04 26.62
C LEU A 41 -7.73 -13.10 27.15
N GLY A 42 -7.41 -13.09 28.46
CA GLY A 42 -6.51 -14.05 29.10
C GLY A 42 -5.03 -13.70 28.98
N ASN A 43 -4.29 -13.98 30.04
CA ASN A 43 -2.86 -13.69 30.16
C ASN A 43 -2.01 -14.63 29.29
N ASP A 44 -1.50 -14.15 28.16
CA ASP A 44 -0.38 -14.78 27.49
C ASP A 44 0.93 -14.14 27.98
N SER A 45 1.73 -14.94 28.68
CA SER A 45 2.95 -14.56 29.40
C SER A 45 4.16 -14.19 28.51
N VAL A 46 3.99 -14.10 27.18
CA VAL A 46 5.05 -13.87 26.21
C VAL A 46 5.33 -12.38 25.91
N LEU A 47 4.46 -11.48 26.37
CA LEU A 47 4.49 -10.06 25.96
C LEU A 47 5.06 -9.07 27.00
N LYS A 48 5.72 -9.53 28.07
CA LYS A 48 6.04 -8.64 29.21
C LYS A 48 7.21 -7.67 29.05
N ASN A 49 8.06 -7.76 28.02
CA ASN A 49 9.31 -6.96 27.98
C ASN A 49 9.55 -5.99 26.81
N SER A 50 8.56 -5.74 25.90
CA SER A 50 8.77 -4.81 24.78
C SER A 50 7.71 -3.70 24.62
N GLN A 51 6.86 -3.44 25.60
CA GLN A 51 5.52 -2.88 25.37
C GLN A 51 5.35 -1.36 25.48
N LYS A 52 6.38 -0.55 25.70
CA LYS A 52 6.14 0.90 25.90
C LYS A 52 6.03 1.74 24.62
N ASN A 53 6.48 1.23 23.46
CA ASN A 53 6.56 2.01 22.21
C ASN A 53 5.77 1.43 21.00
N GLU A 54 5.11 0.29 21.12
CA GLU A 54 4.57 -0.45 19.97
C GLU A 54 3.30 0.17 19.35
N TYR A 55 2.56 0.98 20.08
CA TYR A 55 1.29 1.59 19.64
C TYR A 55 1.34 3.12 19.50
N VAL A 56 2.52 3.71 19.40
CA VAL A 56 2.69 5.14 19.22
C VAL A 56 2.25 5.56 17.81
N ASP A 57 1.50 6.64 17.72
CA ASP A 57 1.20 7.28 16.43
C ASP A 57 2.41 8.09 15.94
N LEU A 58 3.18 7.48 15.05
CA LEU A 58 4.40 8.07 14.53
C LEU A 58 4.16 9.21 13.54
N TYR A 59 2.96 9.34 12.98
CA TYR A 59 2.63 10.50 12.15
C TYR A 59 2.57 11.77 12.99
N GLU A 60 1.98 11.74 14.18
CA GLU A 60 1.99 12.89 15.10
C GLU A 60 3.40 13.24 15.56
N LYS A 61 4.22 12.23 15.91
CA LYS A 61 5.63 12.41 16.34
C LYS A 61 6.48 13.13 15.29
N TYR A 62 6.29 12.79 14.01
CA TYR A 62 7.13 13.32 12.92
C TYR A 62 6.49 14.44 12.12
N MET A 63 5.31 14.89 12.50
CA MET A 63 4.65 16.02 11.85
C MET A 63 5.42 17.32 12.12
N ARG A 64 5.84 18.00 11.05
CA ARG A 64 6.51 19.32 11.10
C ARG A 64 5.84 20.27 10.14
N LYS A 65 5.62 21.52 10.58
CA LYS A 65 5.04 22.57 9.73
C LYS A 65 5.96 22.84 8.53
N VAL A 66 5.40 22.77 7.33
CA VAL A 66 6.09 23.07 6.07
C VAL A 66 5.26 24.04 5.24
N SER A 67 5.91 24.71 4.28
CA SER A 67 5.21 25.61 3.35
C SER A 67 4.15 24.87 2.54
N LYS A 68 3.03 25.52 2.23
CA LYS A 68 1.96 24.97 1.39
C LYS A 68 2.49 24.70 -0.01
N GLU A 69 2.42 23.46 -0.48
CA GLU A 69 2.61 23.11 -1.88
C GLU A 69 1.27 22.91 -2.59
N THR A 70 1.31 23.20 -3.87
CA THR A 70 0.19 23.28 -4.80
C THR A 70 -0.45 21.95 -5.17
N THR A 71 -1.71 22.05 -5.56
CA THR A 71 -2.66 21.12 -6.22
C THR A 71 -2.19 19.74 -6.68
N ILE A 72 -2.93 18.71 -6.29
CA ILE A 72 -2.83 17.35 -6.81
C ILE A 72 -3.24 17.38 -8.29
N LYS A 73 -2.26 17.18 -9.19
CA LYS A 73 -2.53 16.99 -10.62
C LYS A 73 -3.27 15.65 -10.81
N SER A 74 -4.23 15.63 -11.74
CA SER A 74 -4.92 14.38 -12.09
C SER A 74 -3.98 13.46 -12.85
N ALA A 75 -3.94 12.18 -12.45
CA ALA A 75 -3.26 11.14 -13.20
C ALA A 75 -4.15 10.61 -14.33
N PHE A 76 -3.54 9.90 -15.29
CA PHE A 76 -4.28 9.07 -16.23
C PHE A 76 -5.00 7.94 -15.49
N HIS A 77 -6.28 7.74 -15.78
CA HIS A 77 -7.05 6.61 -15.24
C HIS A 77 -7.37 5.61 -16.35
N LEU A 78 -7.21 4.33 -16.06
CA LEU A 78 -7.41 3.24 -17.02
C LEU A 78 -8.87 3.29 -17.56
N PRO A 79 -9.08 3.37 -18.90
CA PRO A 79 -10.40 3.50 -19.51
C PRO A 79 -11.11 2.13 -19.62
N MET A 80 -11.09 1.35 -18.54
CA MET A 80 -11.69 0.01 -18.50
C MET A 80 -12.98 0.03 -17.69
N LYS A 81 -13.96 -0.79 -18.11
CA LYS A 81 -15.20 -0.97 -17.39
C LYS A 81 -15.00 -1.85 -16.15
N ILE A 82 -15.55 -1.43 -15.03
CA ILE A 82 -15.47 -2.17 -13.76
C ILE A 82 -16.45 -3.33 -13.81
N LEU A 83 -16.05 -4.47 -13.25
CA LEU A 83 -16.89 -5.65 -13.02
C LEU A 83 -18.03 -5.36 -12.05
N GLU A 84 -19.00 -6.25 -11.99
CA GLU A 84 -20.09 -6.19 -11.04
C GLU A 84 -19.58 -6.27 -9.60
N LYS A 85 -20.37 -5.73 -8.68
CA LYS A 85 -20.03 -5.74 -7.25
C LYS A 85 -19.84 -7.17 -6.74
N GLY A 86 -18.71 -7.43 -6.12
CA GLY A 86 -18.35 -8.75 -5.60
C GLY A 86 -17.45 -9.57 -6.53
N GLN A 87 -17.28 -9.15 -7.77
CA GLN A 87 -16.34 -9.79 -8.71
C GLN A 87 -14.95 -9.17 -8.60
N TYR A 88 -13.93 -10.04 -8.64
CA TYR A 88 -12.54 -9.65 -8.49
C TYR A 88 -11.63 -10.65 -9.17
N HIS A 89 -10.79 -10.17 -10.07
CA HIS A 89 -9.83 -11.00 -10.76
C HIS A 89 -8.45 -10.94 -10.11
N ILE A 90 -7.79 -12.09 -10.07
CA ILE A 90 -6.46 -12.26 -9.51
C ILE A 90 -5.61 -12.98 -10.53
N THR A 91 -4.43 -12.43 -10.83
CA THR A 91 -3.38 -13.11 -11.59
C THR A 91 -2.11 -13.14 -10.76
N THR A 92 -1.59 -14.32 -10.47
CA THR A 92 -0.34 -14.54 -9.75
C THR A 92 0.68 -15.17 -10.68
N GLY A 93 1.87 -14.56 -10.80
CA GLY A 93 3.03 -15.16 -11.45
C GLY A 93 4.06 -15.57 -10.42
N GLU A 94 4.41 -16.84 -10.38
CA GLU A 94 5.54 -17.37 -9.60
C GLU A 94 6.79 -17.36 -10.50
N ILE A 95 7.83 -16.65 -10.07
CA ILE A 95 9.05 -16.41 -10.84
C ILE A 95 10.25 -16.80 -9.98
N ASP A 96 11.24 -17.43 -10.60
CA ASP A 96 12.51 -17.74 -9.92
C ASP A 96 13.28 -16.46 -9.60
N VAL A 97 13.79 -16.35 -8.35
CA VAL A 97 14.52 -15.17 -7.87
C VAL A 97 15.80 -14.93 -8.68
N GLU A 98 16.57 -16.00 -8.99
CA GLU A 98 17.86 -15.84 -9.67
C GLU A 98 17.69 -15.34 -11.10
N SER A 99 16.64 -15.76 -11.81
CA SER A 99 16.35 -15.26 -13.15
C SER A 99 16.05 -13.75 -13.16
N LEU A 100 15.26 -13.26 -12.19
CA LEU A 100 15.01 -11.83 -12.03
C LEU A 100 16.24 -11.05 -11.57
N LYS A 101 17.06 -11.66 -10.72
CA LYS A 101 18.29 -11.06 -10.20
C LYS A 101 19.34 -10.89 -11.31
N VAL A 102 19.51 -11.91 -12.15
CA VAL A 102 20.41 -11.82 -13.33
C VAL A 102 19.94 -10.71 -14.25
N GLU A 103 18.66 -10.65 -14.59
CA GLU A 103 18.14 -9.65 -15.51
C GLU A 103 18.20 -8.23 -14.92
N SER A 104 17.80 -8.03 -13.65
CA SER A 104 17.85 -6.72 -13.01
C SER A 104 19.28 -6.18 -12.88
N LYS A 105 20.27 -7.05 -12.65
CA LYS A 105 21.69 -6.69 -12.58
C LYS A 105 22.24 -6.15 -13.93
N LYS A 106 21.72 -6.59 -15.07
CA LYS A 106 22.13 -6.02 -16.39
C LYS A 106 21.85 -4.52 -16.48
N TYR A 107 20.87 -4.05 -15.72
CA TYR A 107 20.48 -2.64 -15.65
C TYR A 107 21.01 -1.93 -14.38
N GLY A 108 21.83 -2.58 -13.57
CA GLY A 108 22.37 -2.01 -12.32
C GLY A 108 21.30 -1.70 -11.26
N THR A 109 20.12 -2.34 -11.32
CA THR A 109 18.98 -2.02 -10.47
C THR A 109 18.52 -3.20 -9.61
N THR A 110 17.61 -2.96 -8.67
CA THR A 110 17.02 -4.00 -7.83
C THR A 110 15.85 -4.70 -8.51
N ILE A 111 15.53 -5.95 -8.11
CA ILE A 111 14.36 -6.70 -8.62
C ILE A 111 13.08 -5.86 -8.50
N GLY A 112 12.85 -5.20 -7.35
CA GLY A 112 11.65 -4.40 -7.13
C GLY A 112 11.53 -3.22 -8.08
N LYS A 113 12.62 -2.47 -8.31
CA LYS A 113 12.65 -1.36 -9.27
C LYS A 113 12.54 -1.86 -10.71
N TYR A 114 13.19 -2.97 -11.04
CA TYR A 114 13.07 -3.60 -12.36
C TYR A 114 11.60 -3.95 -12.68
N LEU A 115 10.92 -4.64 -11.77
CA LEU A 115 9.50 -4.99 -11.95
C LEU A 115 8.60 -3.75 -12.06
N LEU A 116 8.86 -2.72 -11.26
CA LEU A 116 8.15 -1.44 -11.35
C LEU A 116 8.41 -0.76 -12.70
N SER A 117 9.66 -0.81 -13.22
CA SER A 117 10.01 -0.24 -14.53
C SER A 117 9.32 -0.98 -15.67
N VAL A 118 9.26 -2.31 -15.59
CA VAL A 118 8.49 -3.12 -16.55
C VAL A 118 7.01 -2.76 -16.51
N TYR A 119 6.45 -2.55 -15.32
CA TYR A 119 5.06 -2.14 -15.18
C TYR A 119 4.79 -0.77 -15.80
N PHE A 120 5.66 0.22 -15.57
CA PHE A 120 5.61 1.50 -16.30
C PHE A 120 5.70 1.32 -17.81
N LYS A 121 6.65 0.52 -18.28
CA LYS A 121 6.85 0.25 -19.71
C LYS A 121 5.56 -0.28 -20.37
N ILE A 122 4.91 -1.26 -19.76
CA ILE A 122 3.66 -1.83 -20.28
C ILE A 122 2.54 -0.78 -20.34
N LEU A 123 2.41 0.04 -19.30
CA LEU A 123 1.39 1.09 -19.26
C LEU A 123 1.68 2.20 -20.29
N LEU A 124 2.93 2.64 -20.43
CA LEU A 124 3.33 3.67 -21.38
C LEU A 124 3.15 3.21 -22.85
N ASP A 125 3.53 1.96 -23.16
CA ASP A 125 3.36 1.41 -24.50
C ASP A 125 1.88 1.28 -24.88
N ARG A 126 1.05 0.86 -23.92
CA ARG A 126 -0.37 0.66 -24.17
C ARG A 126 -1.18 1.96 -24.25
N TYR A 127 -0.76 2.96 -23.49
CA TYR A 127 -1.45 4.24 -23.35
C TYR A 127 -0.58 5.42 -23.78
N SER A 128 0.13 5.28 -24.89
CA SER A 128 1.03 6.31 -25.46
C SER A 128 0.33 7.64 -25.78
N GLN A 129 -0.99 7.65 -25.93
CA GLN A 129 -1.81 8.85 -26.20
C GLN A 129 -2.48 9.40 -24.93
N ALA A 130 -2.05 8.97 -23.74
CA ALA A 130 -2.63 9.46 -22.49
C ALA A 130 -2.38 10.97 -22.32
N LYS A 131 -3.46 11.75 -22.15
CA LYS A 131 -3.38 13.21 -21.95
C LYS A 131 -2.86 13.62 -20.56
N ASN A 132 -3.02 12.75 -19.58
CA ASN A 132 -2.50 12.95 -18.22
C ASN A 132 -1.35 11.97 -17.98
N PRO A 133 -0.40 12.30 -17.10
CA PRO A 133 0.73 11.43 -16.83
C PRO A 133 0.29 10.10 -16.21
N ILE A 134 1.03 9.05 -16.53
CA ILE A 134 0.91 7.75 -15.88
C ILE A 134 1.64 7.82 -14.53
N VAL A 135 0.91 7.61 -13.45
CA VAL A 135 1.40 7.73 -12.07
C VAL A 135 1.20 6.42 -11.34
N ILE A 136 2.27 5.85 -10.80
CA ILE A 136 2.18 4.64 -9.97
C ILE A 136 2.42 5.01 -8.51
N GLY A 137 1.43 4.73 -7.65
CA GLY A 137 1.59 4.90 -6.20
C GLY A 137 2.46 3.78 -5.62
N VAL A 138 3.56 4.14 -4.96
CA VAL A 138 4.49 3.19 -4.33
C VAL A 138 4.58 3.48 -2.84
N PRO A 139 4.03 2.62 -1.96
CA PRO A 139 4.13 2.79 -0.53
C PRO A 139 5.57 2.53 -0.05
N VAL A 140 6.08 3.44 0.76
CA VAL A 140 7.38 3.34 1.42
C VAL A 140 7.17 3.19 2.91
N ASP A 141 7.72 2.12 3.50
CA ASP A 141 7.68 1.87 4.93
C ASP A 141 8.59 2.85 5.67
N LEU A 142 8.00 3.76 6.40
CA LEU A 142 8.71 4.81 7.13
C LEU A 142 9.42 4.29 8.39
N ARG A 143 9.03 3.14 8.93
CA ARG A 143 9.71 2.54 10.08
C ARG A 143 11.19 2.34 9.82
N LYS A 144 11.54 1.89 8.62
CA LYS A 144 12.95 1.71 8.20
C LYS A 144 13.71 3.03 8.04
N ILE A 145 13.01 4.09 7.62
CA ILE A 145 13.62 5.41 7.38
C ILE A 145 13.86 6.18 8.68
N PHE A 146 12.92 6.04 9.62
CA PHE A 146 12.97 6.73 10.92
C PHE A 146 13.54 5.86 12.05
N GLU A 147 13.84 4.58 11.76
CA GLU A 147 14.35 3.59 12.74
C GLU A 147 13.39 3.40 13.91
N GLU A 148 12.09 3.33 13.59
CA GLU A 148 11.01 3.23 14.57
C GLU A 148 10.36 1.84 14.57
N THR A 149 9.80 1.47 15.71
CA THR A 149 9.01 0.23 15.86
C THR A 149 7.59 0.60 16.24
N THR A 150 6.63 0.20 15.40
CA THR A 150 5.19 0.34 15.67
C THR A 150 4.40 -0.71 14.91
N TYR A 151 3.32 -1.21 15.52
CA TYR A 151 2.33 -2.07 14.84
C TYR A 151 1.26 -1.25 14.09
N ARG A 152 1.20 0.06 14.29
CA ARG A 152 0.33 0.95 13.51
C ARG A 152 0.88 1.14 12.11
N ASN A 153 0.00 1.45 11.16
CA ASN A 153 0.40 1.82 9.81
C ASN A 153 1.28 3.06 9.84
N PHE A 154 2.50 2.95 9.29
CA PHE A 154 3.43 4.06 9.16
C PHE A 154 4.13 3.98 7.81
N PHE A 155 3.42 4.42 6.76
CA PHE A 155 3.93 4.47 5.40
C PHE A 155 3.41 5.70 4.66
N ILE A 156 4.15 6.15 3.65
CA ILE A 156 3.75 7.20 2.72
C ILE A 156 3.89 6.69 1.30
N ASN A 157 2.93 7.04 0.45
CA ASN A 157 3.05 6.77 -0.98
C ASN A 157 3.93 7.82 -1.63
N ILE A 158 4.97 7.39 -2.33
CA ILE A 158 5.65 8.19 -3.35
C ILE A 158 4.99 7.93 -4.70
N THR A 159 5.05 8.90 -5.61
CA THR A 159 4.25 8.93 -6.83
C THR A 159 5.10 9.24 -8.05
N PRO A 160 6.02 8.34 -8.45
CA PRO A 160 6.71 8.51 -9.73
C PRO A 160 5.69 8.67 -10.86
N SER A 161 5.96 9.62 -11.75
CA SER A 161 5.03 10.09 -12.77
C SER A 161 5.74 10.25 -14.10
N VAL A 162 5.25 9.61 -15.15
CA VAL A 162 5.83 9.69 -16.50
C VAL A 162 4.76 10.17 -17.47
N ASP A 163 5.11 11.14 -18.28
CA ASP A 163 4.24 11.70 -19.33
C ASP A 163 4.40 10.89 -20.62
N ALA A 164 3.35 10.15 -21.00
CA ALA A 164 3.35 9.34 -22.20
C ALA A 164 3.39 10.16 -23.51
N SER A 165 2.98 11.43 -23.46
CA SER A 165 2.95 12.32 -24.64
C SER A 165 4.35 12.73 -25.15
N LEU A 166 5.38 12.55 -24.32
CA LEU A 166 6.76 12.89 -24.67
C LEU A 166 7.44 11.86 -25.61
N GLY A 167 6.74 10.79 -25.95
CA GLY A 167 7.22 9.75 -26.86
C GLY A 167 7.44 8.39 -26.21
N ALA A 168 8.04 7.47 -26.95
CA ALA A 168 8.31 6.12 -26.48
C ALA A 168 9.51 6.09 -25.51
N TYR A 169 9.36 5.42 -24.38
CA TYR A 169 10.43 5.24 -23.39
C TYR A 169 11.04 3.85 -23.49
N SER A 170 12.36 3.78 -23.51
CA SER A 170 13.09 2.54 -23.29
C SER A 170 13.01 2.11 -21.80
N LEU A 171 13.25 0.81 -21.53
CA LEU A 171 13.30 0.33 -20.15
C LEU A 171 14.43 1.00 -19.35
N SER A 172 15.59 1.27 -19.99
CA SER A 172 16.74 1.94 -19.37
C SER A 172 16.41 3.37 -18.95
N GLU A 173 15.69 4.14 -19.78
CA GLU A 173 15.26 5.49 -19.43
C GLU A 173 14.31 5.48 -18.22
N ILE A 174 13.37 4.54 -18.19
CA ILE A 174 12.43 4.39 -17.05
C ILE A 174 13.20 4.02 -15.77
N ILE A 175 14.16 3.10 -15.84
CA ILE A 175 14.99 2.71 -14.69
C ILE A 175 15.79 3.90 -14.18
N THR A 176 16.47 4.63 -15.06
CA THR A 176 17.25 5.82 -14.70
C THR A 176 16.37 6.90 -14.06
N TYR A 177 15.19 7.13 -14.63
CA TYR A 177 14.21 8.04 -14.03
C TYR A 177 13.81 7.61 -12.63
N LEU A 178 13.48 6.33 -12.42
CA LEU A 178 13.06 5.82 -11.12
C LEU A 178 14.19 5.87 -10.09
N ASP A 179 15.42 5.56 -10.47
CA ASP A 179 16.58 5.63 -9.57
C ASP A 179 16.81 7.06 -9.08
N ASN A 180 16.78 8.05 -9.98
CA ASN A 180 16.89 9.46 -9.63
C ASN A 180 15.70 9.94 -8.79
N TYR A 181 14.48 9.57 -9.17
CA TYR A 181 13.27 9.93 -8.43
C TYR A 181 13.31 9.39 -6.99
N PHE A 182 13.69 8.13 -6.82
CA PHE A 182 13.77 7.52 -5.48
C PHE A 182 14.88 8.12 -4.64
N ALA A 183 16.04 8.41 -5.22
CA ALA A 183 17.13 9.10 -4.52
C ALA A 183 16.72 10.48 -4.00
N LEU A 184 15.92 11.23 -4.76
CA LEU A 184 15.42 12.54 -4.37
C LEU A 184 14.25 12.47 -3.37
N LYS A 185 13.34 11.50 -3.52
CA LYS A 185 12.09 11.43 -2.75
C LYS A 185 12.15 10.58 -1.49
N ILE A 186 13.05 9.58 -1.44
CA ILE A 186 13.21 8.73 -0.24
C ILE A 186 14.23 9.36 0.72
N THR A 187 13.86 10.50 1.30
CA THR A 187 14.67 11.21 2.30
C THR A 187 13.81 11.60 3.50
N LYS A 188 14.42 11.67 4.69
CA LYS A 188 13.72 12.11 5.93
C LYS A 188 13.03 13.47 5.72
N LYS A 189 13.67 14.41 5.00
CA LYS A 189 13.13 15.77 4.73
C LYS A 189 11.85 15.72 3.89
N GLU A 190 11.84 14.96 2.80
CA GLU A 190 10.66 14.80 1.95
C GLU A 190 9.54 14.07 2.68
N PHE A 191 9.86 13.10 3.56
CA PHE A 191 8.86 12.42 4.38
C PHE A 191 8.26 13.33 5.47
N TYR A 192 9.01 14.18 6.12
CA TYR A 192 8.42 15.20 7.01
C TYR A 192 7.37 16.05 6.30
N LYS A 193 7.67 16.49 5.07
CA LYS A 193 6.76 17.24 4.21
C LYS A 193 5.49 16.44 3.86
N SER A 194 5.66 15.17 3.51
CA SER A 194 4.55 14.28 3.15
C SER A 194 3.67 13.94 4.36
N ILE A 195 4.27 13.70 5.53
CA ILE A 195 3.57 13.50 6.80
C ILE A 195 2.75 14.76 7.15
N TYR A 196 3.36 15.95 7.06
CA TYR A 196 2.65 17.20 7.32
C TYR A 196 1.43 17.35 6.40
N LYS A 197 1.59 17.10 5.10
CA LYS A 197 0.48 17.20 4.13
C LYS A 197 -0.66 16.23 4.47
N ALA A 198 -0.34 15.00 4.88
CA ALA A 198 -1.32 14.00 5.26
C ALA A 198 -2.05 14.34 6.56
N MET A 199 -1.34 14.85 7.56
CA MET A 199 -1.87 15.07 8.90
C MET A 199 -2.50 16.45 9.12
N ASN A 200 -2.01 17.48 8.40
CA ASN A 200 -2.46 18.86 8.61
C ASN A 200 -4.00 19.06 8.46
N PRO A 201 -4.68 18.48 7.45
CA PRO A 201 -6.14 18.60 7.38
C PRO A 201 -6.85 17.97 8.57
N MET A 202 -6.30 16.87 9.12
CA MET A 202 -6.89 16.15 10.26
C MET A 202 -6.71 16.91 11.59
N GLN A 203 -5.78 17.85 11.66
CA GLN A 203 -5.56 18.68 12.86
C GLN A 203 -6.48 19.90 12.92
N ASN A 204 -7.20 20.20 11.83
CA ASN A 204 -8.16 21.30 11.84
C ASN A 204 -9.26 21.02 12.88
N ILE A 205 -9.45 21.96 13.80
CA ILE A 205 -10.39 21.84 14.93
C ILE A 205 -11.83 21.65 14.44
N ILE A 206 -12.21 22.28 13.32
CA ILE A 206 -13.52 22.14 12.72
C ILE A 206 -13.72 20.70 12.23
N ILE A 207 -12.72 20.11 11.56
CA ILE A 207 -12.78 18.74 11.10
C ILE A 207 -12.80 17.77 12.29
N LYS A 208 -12.05 18.03 13.35
CA LYS A 208 -12.06 17.21 14.58
C LYS A 208 -13.43 17.22 15.24
N SER A 209 -14.10 18.37 15.29
CA SER A 209 -15.40 18.55 15.95
C SER A 209 -16.59 17.94 15.21
N VAL A 210 -16.46 17.61 13.91
CA VAL A 210 -17.55 16.99 13.15
C VAL A 210 -17.81 15.57 13.65
N PRO A 211 -19.07 15.20 14.01
CA PRO A 211 -19.41 13.85 14.43
C PRO A 211 -19.06 12.79 13.39
N TYR A 212 -18.67 11.58 13.86
CA TYR A 212 -18.23 10.49 12.99
C TYR A 212 -19.27 10.10 11.91
N LEU A 213 -20.54 10.11 12.23
CA LEU A 213 -21.63 9.78 11.28
C LEU A 213 -21.62 10.74 10.08
N ILE A 214 -21.40 12.03 10.34
CA ILE A 214 -21.30 13.04 9.27
C ILE A 214 -20.02 12.84 8.47
N LYS A 215 -18.88 12.63 9.15
CA LYS A 215 -17.61 12.30 8.48
C LYS A 215 -17.73 11.12 7.54
N ARG A 216 -18.42 10.06 7.95
CA ARG A 216 -18.60 8.83 7.17
C ARG A 216 -19.33 9.10 5.83
N MET A 217 -20.24 10.07 5.77
CA MET A 217 -20.93 10.44 4.52
C MET A 217 -19.97 11.10 3.52
N PHE A 218 -19.01 11.90 4.00
CA PHE A 218 -18.08 12.64 3.14
C PHE A 218 -16.77 11.92 2.86
N PHE A 219 -16.38 10.94 3.67
CA PHE A 219 -15.13 10.19 3.48
C PHE A 219 -14.97 9.56 2.09
N PRO A 220 -15.97 8.95 1.45
CA PRO A 220 -15.82 8.42 0.10
C PRO A 220 -15.44 9.49 -0.93
N PHE A 221 -16.01 10.70 -0.83
CA PHE A 221 -15.71 11.83 -1.73
C PHE A 221 -14.30 12.38 -1.47
N ILE A 222 -13.93 12.52 -0.19
CA ILE A 222 -12.61 13.00 0.21
C ILE A 222 -11.53 11.99 -0.25
N PHE A 223 -11.78 10.69 -0.05
CA PHE A 223 -10.89 9.62 -0.49
C PHE A 223 -10.75 9.57 -2.01
N ASP A 224 -11.86 9.71 -2.75
CA ASP A 224 -11.84 9.73 -4.20
C ASP A 224 -11.05 10.94 -4.74
N TYR A 225 -11.23 12.12 -4.16
CA TYR A 225 -10.58 13.35 -4.61
C TYR A 225 -9.11 13.45 -4.18
N TYR A 226 -8.80 13.17 -2.91
CA TYR A 226 -7.45 13.34 -2.36
C TYR A 226 -6.65 12.04 -2.36
N GLY A 227 -7.30 10.88 -2.26
CA GLY A 227 -6.64 9.59 -2.13
C GLY A 227 -6.23 8.96 -3.46
N GLU A 228 -7.06 9.03 -4.49
CA GLU A 228 -6.86 8.23 -5.70
C GLU A 228 -6.81 9.00 -7.02
N ARG A 229 -7.25 10.25 -7.05
CA ARG A 229 -7.20 11.09 -8.27
C ARG A 229 -5.78 11.24 -8.82
N GLY A 230 -4.78 11.22 -7.95
CA GLY A 230 -3.37 11.35 -8.29
C GLY A 230 -2.68 10.07 -8.76
N TYR A 231 -3.41 8.93 -8.90
CA TYR A 231 -2.81 7.64 -9.24
C TYR A 231 -3.50 7.00 -10.45
N THR A 232 -2.71 6.44 -11.36
CA THR A 232 -3.18 5.52 -12.40
C THR A 232 -3.40 4.14 -11.80
N THR A 233 -2.42 3.68 -11.01
CA THR A 233 -2.38 2.36 -10.38
C THR A 233 -1.48 2.37 -9.15
N GLY A 234 -1.35 1.22 -8.46
CA GLY A 234 -0.45 1.03 -7.34
C GLY A 234 0.51 -0.14 -7.55
N PHE A 235 1.72 0.03 -7.04
CA PHE A 235 2.74 -1.01 -6.95
C PHE A 235 3.23 -1.12 -5.51
N SER A 236 3.03 -2.26 -4.88
CA SER A 236 3.49 -2.49 -3.51
C SER A 236 4.42 -3.68 -3.44
N ASN A 237 5.60 -3.50 -2.88
CA ASN A 237 6.59 -4.56 -2.72
C ASN A 237 6.90 -4.76 -1.23
N LEU A 238 6.51 -5.91 -0.69
CA LEU A 238 6.80 -6.30 0.70
C LEU A 238 8.22 -6.81 0.89
N GLY A 239 8.94 -7.08 -0.20
CA GLY A 239 10.29 -7.66 -0.15
C GLY A 239 10.29 -9.12 0.25
N ILE A 240 11.37 -9.56 0.91
CA ILE A 240 11.56 -10.95 1.32
C ILE A 240 10.84 -11.21 2.63
N PHE A 241 9.89 -12.14 2.60
CA PHE A 241 9.21 -12.61 3.79
C PHE A 241 9.91 -13.87 4.32
N LYS A 242 10.46 -13.76 5.52
CA LYS A 242 11.14 -14.86 6.20
C LYS A 242 10.19 -15.53 7.18
N VAL A 243 10.03 -16.83 7.05
CA VAL A 243 9.28 -17.66 7.99
C VAL A 243 10.24 -18.44 8.87
N ASN A 244 9.83 -18.77 10.07
CA ASN A 244 10.63 -19.64 10.92
C ASN A 244 10.78 -21.02 10.26
N LYS A 245 12.02 -21.54 10.20
CA LYS A 245 12.38 -22.81 9.52
C LYS A 245 11.44 -23.97 9.83
N LYS A 246 10.95 -24.07 11.08
CA LYS A 246 10.01 -25.13 11.49
C LYS A 246 8.68 -25.12 10.73
N TYR A 247 8.27 -23.97 10.16
CA TYR A 247 7.01 -23.81 9.43
C TYR A 247 7.20 -23.80 7.90
N GLU A 248 8.42 -23.67 7.38
CA GLU A 248 8.71 -23.63 5.93
C GLU A 248 8.10 -24.82 5.18
N LYS A 249 8.18 -26.03 5.76
CA LYS A 249 7.64 -27.27 5.16
C LYS A 249 6.11 -27.25 4.93
N TYR A 250 5.38 -26.37 5.61
CA TYR A 250 3.92 -26.25 5.46
C TYR A 250 3.52 -25.15 4.47
N LEU A 251 4.47 -24.33 3.99
CA LEU A 251 4.20 -23.22 3.11
C LEU A 251 4.33 -23.67 1.65
N LYS A 252 3.29 -23.41 0.86
CA LYS A 252 3.27 -23.70 -0.59
C LYS A 252 3.59 -22.45 -1.43
N GLY A 253 3.54 -21.26 -0.86
CA GLY A 253 3.79 -19.98 -1.52
C GLY A 253 3.08 -18.82 -0.83
N PHE A 254 3.26 -17.63 -1.38
CA PHE A 254 2.68 -16.40 -0.85
C PHE A 254 1.82 -15.70 -1.89
N ARG A 255 0.78 -15.02 -1.42
CA ARG A 255 0.00 -14.09 -2.23
C ARG A 255 -0.17 -12.78 -1.48
N PHE A 256 0.17 -11.69 -2.14
CA PHE A 256 -0.04 -10.35 -1.64
C PHE A 256 -0.83 -9.54 -2.65
N LEU A 257 -2.07 -9.23 -2.32
CA LEU A 257 -3.04 -8.59 -3.21
C LEU A 257 -3.40 -7.21 -2.67
N PRO A 258 -2.78 -6.14 -3.18
CA PRO A 258 -3.21 -4.79 -2.84
C PRO A 258 -4.64 -4.58 -3.36
N PRO A 259 -5.58 -4.10 -2.52
CA PRO A 259 -6.97 -3.95 -2.93
C PRO A 259 -7.09 -2.88 -4.02
N PRO A 260 -7.63 -3.19 -5.21
CA PRO A 260 -7.95 -2.20 -6.21
C PRO A 260 -9.17 -1.38 -5.81
N SER A 261 -9.44 -0.32 -6.55
CA SER A 261 -10.53 0.60 -6.30
C SER A 261 -11.14 1.10 -7.60
N LYS A 262 -12.21 1.88 -7.51
CA LYS A 262 -12.90 2.39 -8.70
C LYS A 262 -11.99 3.20 -9.63
N ARG A 263 -11.03 3.95 -9.10
CA ARG A 263 -10.05 4.72 -9.90
C ARG A 263 -8.79 3.92 -10.22
N CYS A 264 -8.24 3.24 -9.23
CA CYS A 264 -7.08 2.36 -9.40
C CYS A 264 -7.53 0.91 -9.61
N LYS A 265 -8.08 0.64 -10.79
CA LYS A 265 -8.78 -0.60 -11.14
C LYS A 265 -7.90 -1.85 -11.11
N ILE A 266 -6.61 -1.68 -11.33
CA ILE A 266 -5.59 -2.74 -11.29
C ILE A 266 -4.50 -2.30 -10.34
N LYS A 267 -4.04 -3.18 -9.45
CA LYS A 267 -2.87 -2.93 -8.58
C LYS A 267 -1.97 -4.15 -8.56
N MET A 268 -0.66 -3.90 -8.53
CA MET A 268 0.36 -4.94 -8.50
C MET A 268 0.98 -5.04 -7.10
N GLY A 269 1.01 -6.26 -6.56
CA GLY A 269 1.68 -6.62 -5.33
C GLY A 269 2.82 -7.58 -5.56
N VAL A 270 3.95 -7.35 -4.94
CA VAL A 270 5.12 -8.23 -5.00
C VAL A 270 5.50 -8.67 -3.61
N ILE A 271 5.73 -9.96 -3.45
CA ILE A 271 6.28 -10.56 -2.24
C ILE A 271 7.23 -11.68 -2.66
N SER A 272 8.28 -11.93 -1.91
CA SER A 272 9.23 -13.00 -2.21
C SER A 272 9.54 -13.83 -0.98
N ASP A 273 9.88 -15.08 -1.21
CA ASP A 273 10.65 -15.91 -0.29
C ASP A 273 12.11 -15.99 -0.77
N CYS A 274 12.88 -16.94 -0.24
CA CYS A 274 14.30 -17.08 -0.60
C CYS A 274 14.49 -17.55 -2.06
N ASN A 275 13.51 -18.24 -2.66
CA ASN A 275 13.64 -18.92 -3.95
C ASN A 275 12.77 -18.30 -5.03
N LYS A 276 11.60 -17.76 -4.66
CA LYS A 276 10.59 -17.27 -5.60
C LYS A 276 10.16 -15.84 -5.33
N VAL A 277 9.86 -15.12 -6.39
CA VAL A 277 9.13 -13.85 -6.39
C VAL A 277 7.72 -14.11 -6.87
N TYR A 278 6.74 -13.68 -6.08
CA TYR A 278 5.33 -13.76 -6.41
C TYR A 278 4.85 -12.37 -6.84
N VAL A 279 4.54 -12.23 -8.11
CA VAL A 279 3.94 -11.01 -8.68
C VAL A 279 2.44 -11.23 -8.77
N ASN A 280 1.68 -10.41 -8.07
CA ASN A 280 0.24 -10.56 -7.97
C ASN A 280 -0.45 -9.31 -8.51
N PHE A 281 -1.39 -9.50 -9.42
CA PHE A 281 -2.29 -8.45 -9.87
C PHE A 281 -3.66 -8.66 -9.27
N GLY A 282 -4.21 -7.59 -8.70
CA GLY A 282 -5.61 -7.51 -8.32
C GLY A 282 -6.33 -6.59 -9.30
N ASN A 283 -7.41 -7.06 -9.92
CA ASN A 283 -8.06 -6.40 -11.04
C ASN A 283 -9.59 -6.40 -10.89
N LEU A 284 -10.18 -5.20 -10.97
CA LEU A 284 -11.64 -4.99 -10.96
C LEU A 284 -12.25 -4.94 -12.37
N THR A 285 -11.52 -5.35 -13.40
CA THR A 285 -12.02 -5.29 -14.79
C THR A 285 -12.00 -6.67 -15.44
N ALA A 286 -12.78 -6.86 -16.51
CA ALA A 286 -12.74 -8.07 -17.32
C ALA A 286 -11.51 -8.13 -18.23
N ASN A 287 -10.77 -7.04 -18.38
CA ASN A 287 -9.60 -6.96 -19.24
C ASN A 287 -8.34 -7.37 -18.48
N TYR A 288 -7.63 -8.36 -18.97
CA TYR A 288 -6.36 -8.89 -18.41
C TYR A 288 -5.12 -8.58 -19.28
N ASP A 289 -5.25 -7.66 -20.21
CA ASP A 289 -4.18 -7.36 -21.16
C ASP A 289 -2.91 -6.84 -20.50
N ILE A 290 -3.04 -6.03 -19.43
CA ILE A 290 -1.88 -5.46 -18.74
C ILE A 290 -1.08 -6.56 -18.07
N GLU A 291 -1.75 -7.48 -17.37
CA GLU A 291 -1.11 -8.63 -16.73
C GLU A 291 -0.47 -9.56 -17.76
N ARG A 292 -1.20 -9.85 -18.85
CA ARG A 292 -0.69 -10.67 -19.95
C ARG A 292 0.57 -10.05 -20.56
N ASP A 293 0.51 -8.77 -20.92
CA ASP A 293 1.63 -8.08 -21.55
C ASP A 293 2.85 -7.99 -20.62
N PHE A 294 2.61 -7.82 -19.31
CA PHE A 294 3.66 -7.83 -18.30
C PHE A 294 4.42 -9.18 -18.29
N PHE A 295 3.71 -10.30 -18.20
CA PHE A 295 4.35 -11.62 -18.18
C PHE A 295 4.94 -12.01 -19.53
N VAL A 296 4.32 -11.63 -20.64
CA VAL A 296 4.89 -11.80 -21.99
C VAL A 296 6.20 -11.02 -22.14
N TYR A 297 6.25 -9.79 -21.61
CA TYR A 297 7.46 -8.97 -21.61
C TYR A 297 8.61 -9.63 -20.83
N LEU A 298 8.34 -10.18 -19.65
CA LEU A 298 9.32 -10.95 -18.88
C LEU A 298 9.78 -12.19 -19.62
N ARG A 299 8.85 -12.95 -20.21
CA ARG A 299 9.16 -14.17 -20.98
C ARG A 299 10.07 -13.89 -22.17
N LYS A 300 9.85 -12.80 -22.90
CA LYS A 300 10.73 -12.36 -24.02
C LYS A 300 12.16 -12.08 -23.57
N ARG A 301 12.40 -11.87 -22.28
CA ARG A 301 13.73 -11.70 -21.65
C ARG A 301 14.27 -12.97 -20.99
N GLY A 302 13.68 -14.11 -21.27
CA GLY A 302 14.09 -15.39 -20.71
C GLY A 302 13.59 -15.67 -19.29
N ILE A 303 12.81 -14.76 -18.69
CA ILE A 303 12.25 -14.93 -17.35
C ILE A 303 10.96 -15.74 -17.44
N LYS A 304 11.02 -17.01 -17.05
CA LYS A 304 9.86 -17.89 -17.00
C LYS A 304 9.03 -17.62 -15.75
N SER A 305 7.70 -17.69 -15.90
CA SER A 305 6.75 -17.54 -14.81
C SER A 305 5.67 -18.63 -14.89
N LYS A 306 5.31 -19.20 -13.74
CA LYS A 306 4.11 -20.03 -13.61
C LYS A 306 2.94 -19.13 -13.28
N ILE A 307 1.95 -19.07 -14.17
CA ILE A 307 0.79 -18.18 -14.01
C ILE A 307 -0.37 -18.98 -13.40
N ILE A 308 -0.98 -18.39 -12.39
CA ILE A 308 -2.19 -18.87 -11.72
C ILE A 308 -3.20 -17.72 -11.75
N THR A 309 -4.39 -17.98 -12.26
CA THR A 309 -5.44 -16.96 -12.37
C THR A 309 -6.81 -17.55 -12.04
N ASN A 310 -7.75 -16.69 -11.65
CA ASN A 310 -9.17 -17.00 -11.50
C ASN A 310 -10.04 -16.42 -12.64
N TYR A 311 -9.43 -16.00 -13.74
CA TYR A 311 -10.16 -15.73 -14.97
C TYR A 311 -10.70 -17.07 -15.54
N PHE A 312 -11.98 -17.11 -15.83
CA PHE A 312 -12.66 -18.22 -16.48
C PHE A 312 -13.32 -17.74 -17.76
#